data_3235855d09a4f520eb5c9098f8c171cf
#
_entry.id   3235855d09a4f520eb5c9098f8c171cf
#
_cell.length_a   1.000
_cell.length_b   1.000
_cell.length_c   1.000
_cell.angle_alpha   90.00
_cell.angle_beta   90.00
_cell.angle_gamma   90.00
#
_symmetry.space_group_name_H-M   'P 1'
#
loop_
_entity.id
_entity.type
_entity.pdbx_description
1 polymer ?
#
loop_
_entity_poly.entity_id
_entity_poly.type
_entity_poly.pdbx_seq_one_letter_code
_entity_poly.pdbx_strand_id
1 'polypeptide(L)'
;MTQADTQIVPVNGEGHEIQRAQAPQMTVAGLLKGNKLKELQQLAGRAMSAERLIKMFAMAASRNAKLMQCTPLSVLDAMTKCAELNLMPGTLGSVYLIPYENRKAGTCECQFILGYRGMMTLARRSGEISTISADVVRLGDEFEFEHGLDSKFRH
;
A
#
# COMPACT_ATOMS: atom_id res chain seq x y z
N MET A 1 16.00 -26.73 -18.43
CA MET A 1 15.08 -27.79 -17.97
C MET A 1 14.60 -27.38 -16.59
N THR A 2 13.43 -26.74 -16.52
CA THR A 2 12.86 -26.22 -15.28
C THR A 2 11.79 -27.19 -14.83
N GLN A 3 12.02 -27.88 -13.72
CA GLN A 3 11.03 -28.78 -13.11
C GLN A 3 9.88 -27.94 -12.55
N ALA A 4 8.66 -28.24 -13.01
CA ALA A 4 7.44 -27.72 -12.43
C ALA A 4 7.06 -28.60 -11.21
N ASP A 5 7.07 -28.03 -10.01
CA ASP A 5 6.54 -28.68 -8.82
C ASP A 5 5.03 -28.84 -8.93
N THR A 6 4.61 -30.08 -9.15
CA THR A 6 3.18 -30.46 -9.14
C THR A 6 2.74 -30.70 -7.71
N GLN A 7 2.03 -29.75 -7.12
CA GLN A 7 1.35 -30.00 -5.83
C GLN A 7 0.10 -30.83 -6.03
N ILE A 8 0.10 -32.02 -5.47
CA ILE A 8 -1.00 -32.97 -5.47
C ILE A 8 -2.00 -32.57 -4.38
N VAL A 9 -3.25 -32.30 -4.77
CA VAL A 9 -4.37 -32.02 -3.83
C VAL A 9 -5.15 -33.34 -3.63
N PRO A 10 -5.56 -33.68 -2.40
CA PRO A 10 -6.22 -34.97 -2.11
C PRO A 10 -7.59 -35.09 -2.78
N VAL A 11 -7.85 -36.28 -3.31
CA VAL A 11 -8.99 -36.68 -4.11
C VAL A 11 -10.21 -36.95 -3.22
N ASN A 12 -11.37 -36.37 -3.55
CA ASN A 12 -12.66 -36.89 -3.10
C ASN A 12 -13.11 -37.99 -4.09
N GLY A 13 -13.00 -39.22 -3.66
CA GLY A 13 -13.80 -40.40 -3.98
C GLY A 13 -14.00 -40.89 -5.42
N GLU A 14 -13.65 -40.13 -6.45
CA GLU A 14 -13.76 -40.60 -7.85
C GLU A 14 -12.63 -40.01 -8.69
N GLY A 15 -11.67 -40.82 -8.97
CA GLY A 15 -10.33 -40.58 -9.56
C GLY A 15 -10.18 -39.66 -10.78
N HIS A 16 -10.64 -38.44 -10.73
CA HIS A 16 -10.30 -37.41 -11.69
C HIS A 16 -9.39 -36.34 -11.03
N GLU A 17 -8.12 -36.42 -11.34
CA GLU A 17 -7.16 -35.35 -11.04
C GLU A 17 -7.55 -34.08 -11.81
N ILE A 18 -8.06 -33.07 -11.09
CA ILE A 18 -8.23 -31.74 -11.67
C ILE A 18 -6.87 -31.05 -11.62
N GLN A 19 -6.12 -31.15 -12.70
CA GLN A 19 -4.95 -30.29 -12.91
C GLN A 19 -5.44 -28.83 -13.00
N ARG A 20 -5.35 -28.09 -11.91
CA ARG A 20 -5.47 -26.62 -11.99
C ARG A 20 -4.29 -26.10 -12.80
N ALA A 21 -4.57 -25.71 -14.04
CA ALA A 21 -3.63 -24.96 -14.84
C ALA A 21 -3.19 -23.74 -14.03
N GLN A 22 -1.93 -23.72 -13.61
CA GLN A 22 -1.33 -22.54 -12.98
C GLN A 22 -1.29 -21.46 -14.06
N ALA A 23 -2.16 -20.45 -13.93
CA ALA A 23 -2.03 -19.24 -14.73
C ALA A 23 -0.60 -18.71 -14.56
N PRO A 24 0.03 -18.19 -15.63
CA PRO A 24 1.40 -17.70 -15.57
C PRO A 24 1.52 -16.72 -14.40
N GLN A 25 2.29 -17.10 -13.38
CA GLN A 25 2.47 -16.29 -12.18
C GLN A 25 3.26 -15.04 -12.59
N MET A 26 2.53 -13.95 -12.77
CA MET A 26 3.13 -12.65 -13.02
C MET A 26 3.95 -12.26 -11.78
N THR A 27 5.25 -12.17 -11.92
CA THR A 27 6.12 -11.72 -10.82
C THR A 27 6.05 -10.20 -10.68
N VAL A 28 6.31 -9.70 -9.48
CA VAL A 28 6.39 -8.24 -9.23
C VAL A 28 7.42 -7.59 -10.17
N ALA A 29 8.55 -8.26 -10.43
CA ALA A 29 9.55 -7.79 -11.38
C ALA A 29 9.04 -7.75 -12.82
N GLY A 30 8.19 -8.69 -13.23
CA GLY A 30 7.53 -8.72 -14.55
C GLY A 30 6.49 -7.62 -14.70
N LEU A 31 5.74 -7.34 -13.63
CA LEU A 31 4.77 -6.27 -13.57
C LEU A 31 5.43 -4.89 -13.78
N LEU A 32 6.60 -4.68 -13.19
CA LEU A 32 7.36 -3.44 -13.29
C LEU A 32 8.04 -3.22 -14.65
N LYS A 33 8.13 -4.25 -15.51
CA LYS A 33 8.75 -4.18 -16.85
C LYS A 33 7.76 -4.20 -18.01
N GLY A 34 6.49 -4.49 -17.78
CA GLY A 34 5.48 -4.74 -18.83
C GLY A 34 4.58 -3.55 -19.17
N ASN A 35 3.52 -3.85 -19.96
CA ASN A 35 2.48 -2.87 -20.34
C ASN A 35 1.74 -2.24 -19.15
N LYS A 36 1.77 -2.87 -17.99
CA LYS A 36 1.22 -2.33 -16.72
C LYS A 36 1.87 -1.02 -16.29
N LEU A 37 3.10 -0.76 -16.74
CA LEU A 37 3.76 0.52 -16.53
C LEU A 37 3.00 1.67 -17.20
N LYS A 38 2.47 1.44 -18.42
CA LYS A 38 1.69 2.45 -19.15
C LYS A 38 0.36 2.73 -18.45
N GLU A 39 -0.28 1.70 -17.91
CA GLU A 39 -1.52 1.87 -17.12
C GLU A 39 -1.25 2.68 -15.85
N LEU A 40 -0.18 2.36 -15.11
CA LEU A 40 0.23 3.16 -13.95
C LEU A 40 0.54 4.62 -14.33
N GLN A 41 1.14 4.85 -15.49
CA GLN A 41 1.45 6.20 -15.95
C GLN A 41 0.20 7.00 -16.32
N GLN A 42 -0.82 6.35 -16.89
CA GLN A 42 -2.11 6.96 -17.17
C GLN A 42 -2.86 7.33 -15.88
N LEU A 43 -2.82 6.44 -14.87
CA LEU A 43 -3.45 6.67 -13.57
C LEU A 43 -2.71 7.73 -12.74
N ALA A 44 -1.38 7.74 -12.78
CA ALA A 44 -0.56 8.71 -12.07
C ALA A 44 -0.70 10.15 -12.61
N GLY A 45 -1.25 10.30 -13.83
CA GLY A 45 -1.43 11.59 -14.46
C GLY A 45 -0.12 12.38 -14.61
N ARG A 46 -0.22 13.73 -14.61
CA ARG A 46 0.96 14.62 -14.71
C ARG A 46 1.72 14.78 -13.39
N ALA A 47 1.13 14.39 -12.28
CA ALA A 47 1.69 14.68 -10.94
C ALA A 47 2.85 13.77 -10.56
N MET A 48 2.86 12.52 -11.05
CA MET A 48 3.89 11.55 -10.70
C MET A 48 4.17 10.60 -11.87
N SER A 49 5.42 10.47 -12.29
CA SER A 49 5.79 9.52 -13.34
C SER A 49 5.79 8.09 -12.81
N ALA A 50 5.37 7.13 -13.65
CA ALA A 50 5.40 5.71 -13.31
C ALA A 50 6.83 5.22 -12.98
N GLU A 51 7.84 5.75 -13.64
CA GLU A 51 9.24 5.44 -13.33
C GLU A 51 9.62 5.86 -11.91
N ARG A 52 9.13 7.00 -11.45
CA ARG A 52 9.37 7.48 -10.08
C ARG A 52 8.72 6.55 -9.06
N LEU A 53 7.47 6.12 -9.30
CA LEU A 53 6.78 5.14 -8.46
C LEU A 53 7.55 3.83 -8.37
N ILE A 54 8.03 3.31 -9.50
CA ILE A 54 8.81 2.07 -9.55
C ILE A 54 10.10 2.20 -8.75
N LYS A 55 10.86 3.28 -8.95
CA LYS A 55 12.10 3.52 -8.19
C LYS A 55 11.82 3.55 -6.69
N MET A 56 10.73 4.15 -6.30
CA MET A 56 10.34 4.25 -4.89
C MET A 56 9.89 2.92 -4.31
N PHE A 57 9.13 2.13 -5.08
CA PHE A 57 8.81 0.76 -4.69
C PHE A 57 10.07 -0.09 -4.56
N ALA A 58 11.00 0.01 -5.51
CA ALA A 58 12.29 -0.68 -5.45
C ALA A 58 13.08 -0.29 -4.18
N MET A 59 13.08 0.99 -3.81
CA MET A 59 13.68 1.46 -2.55
C MET A 59 12.94 0.92 -1.31
N ALA A 60 11.62 0.83 -1.34
CA ALA A 60 10.85 0.23 -0.24
C ALA A 60 11.15 -1.27 -0.13
N ALA A 61 11.21 -1.98 -1.26
CA ALA A 61 11.53 -3.40 -1.33
C ALA A 61 12.97 -3.70 -0.89
N SER A 62 13.94 -2.81 -1.15
CA SER A 62 15.31 -2.98 -0.66
C SER A 62 15.41 -2.91 0.87
N ARG A 63 14.50 -2.19 1.51
CA ARG A 63 14.41 -2.11 2.98
C ARG A 63 13.61 -3.26 3.59
N ASN A 64 12.64 -3.77 2.85
CA ASN A 64 11.81 -4.89 3.26
C ASN A 64 11.63 -5.87 2.09
N ALA A 65 12.51 -6.87 2.05
CA ALA A 65 12.52 -7.88 0.98
C ALA A 65 11.22 -8.70 0.88
N LYS A 66 10.42 -8.78 1.96
CA LYS A 66 9.11 -9.45 1.93
C LYS A 66 8.13 -8.79 0.96
N LEU A 67 8.29 -7.50 0.61
CA LEU A 67 7.46 -6.85 -0.40
C LEU A 67 7.58 -7.50 -1.79
N MET A 68 8.73 -8.12 -2.10
CA MET A 68 8.91 -8.85 -3.36
C MET A 68 8.17 -10.19 -3.40
N GLN A 69 7.73 -10.70 -2.25
CA GLN A 69 6.95 -11.93 -2.11
C GLN A 69 5.45 -11.68 -2.18
N CYS A 70 5.04 -10.41 -2.15
CA CYS A 70 3.63 -10.04 -2.26
C CYS A 70 3.07 -10.37 -3.64
N THR A 71 1.75 -10.57 -3.70
CA THR A 71 1.07 -10.78 -4.97
C THR A 71 1.22 -9.54 -5.86
N PRO A 72 1.50 -9.71 -7.17
CA PRO A 72 1.68 -8.58 -8.08
C PRO A 72 0.50 -7.62 -8.13
N LEU A 73 -0.73 -8.16 -8.00
CA LEU A 73 -1.95 -7.36 -7.99
C LEU A 73 -2.04 -6.46 -6.75
N SER A 74 -1.68 -6.96 -5.56
CA SER A 74 -1.69 -6.15 -4.35
C SER A 74 -0.64 -5.03 -4.38
N VAL A 75 0.52 -5.30 -4.99
CA VAL A 75 1.56 -4.30 -5.21
C VAL A 75 1.06 -3.22 -6.19
N LEU A 76 0.42 -3.63 -7.29
CA LEU A 76 -0.15 -2.71 -8.27
C LEU A 76 -1.21 -1.81 -7.62
N ASP A 77 -2.14 -2.38 -6.85
CA ASP A 77 -3.18 -1.64 -6.12
C ASP A 77 -2.58 -0.61 -5.15
N ALA A 78 -1.59 -1.02 -4.36
CA ALA A 78 -0.91 -0.14 -3.43
C ALA A 78 -0.17 1.02 -4.14
N MET A 79 0.46 0.75 -5.28
CA MET A 79 1.13 1.77 -6.09
C MET A 79 0.14 2.71 -6.78
N THR A 80 -1.00 2.20 -7.24
CA THR A 80 -2.10 3.00 -7.80
C THR A 80 -2.61 4.00 -6.78
N LYS A 81 -2.87 3.57 -5.54
CA LYS A 81 -3.26 4.46 -4.43
C LYS A 81 -2.21 5.53 -4.14
N CYS A 82 -0.93 5.19 -4.19
CA CYS A 82 0.15 6.18 -4.06
C CYS A 82 0.08 7.24 -5.18
N ALA A 83 -0.19 6.81 -6.41
CA ALA A 83 -0.30 7.70 -7.57
C ALA A 83 -1.52 8.61 -7.49
N GLU A 84 -2.70 8.07 -7.19
CA GLU A 84 -3.97 8.80 -7.06
C GLU A 84 -3.88 9.89 -5.98
N LEU A 85 -3.30 9.56 -4.83
CA LEU A 85 -3.12 10.51 -3.73
C LEU A 85 -1.91 11.43 -3.94
N ASN A 86 -1.09 11.18 -4.96
CA ASN A 86 0.20 11.84 -5.18
C ASN A 86 1.06 11.86 -3.89
N LEU A 87 1.12 10.70 -3.23
CA LEU A 87 1.90 10.46 -2.02
C LEU A 87 2.97 9.42 -2.29
N MET A 88 4.14 9.62 -1.69
CA MET A 88 5.29 8.76 -1.90
C MET A 88 5.45 7.77 -0.75
N PRO A 89 5.57 6.45 -1.05
CA PRO A 89 5.95 5.49 -0.03
C PRO A 89 7.41 5.72 0.39
N GLY A 90 7.68 5.67 1.69
CA GLY A 90 9.06 5.77 2.14
C GLY A 90 9.27 6.44 3.48
N THR A 91 10.47 7.04 3.63
CA THR A 91 11.04 7.51 4.88
C THR A 91 10.31 8.65 5.57
N LEU A 92 9.54 9.43 4.85
CA LEU A 92 8.88 10.61 5.42
C LEU A 92 7.57 10.31 6.17
N GLY A 93 7.17 9.03 6.28
CA GLY A 93 5.96 8.64 7.01
C GLY A 93 4.65 9.09 6.37
N SER A 94 4.66 9.40 5.06
CA SER A 94 3.44 9.74 4.32
C SER A 94 2.64 8.50 3.96
N VAL A 95 3.31 7.45 3.50
CA VAL A 95 2.73 6.17 3.13
C VAL A 95 3.65 5.04 3.55
N TYR A 96 3.07 3.98 4.07
CA TYR A 96 3.76 2.73 4.37
C TYR A 96 3.24 1.62 3.47
N LEU A 97 4.15 0.83 2.90
CA LEU A 97 3.86 -0.41 2.19
C LEU A 97 4.23 -1.56 3.11
N ILE A 98 3.24 -2.29 3.57
CA ILE A 98 3.45 -3.36 4.56
C ILE A 98 3.06 -4.70 3.95
N PRO A 99 3.98 -5.68 3.91
CA PRO A 99 3.65 -7.03 3.50
C PRO A 99 2.81 -7.70 4.60
N TYR A 100 1.63 -8.16 4.24
CA TYR A 100 0.68 -8.84 5.11
C TYR A 100 0.47 -10.28 4.64
N GLU A 101 0.63 -11.23 5.56
CA GLU A 101 0.39 -12.63 5.27
C GLU A 101 -1.10 -12.98 5.48
N ASN A 102 -1.80 -13.20 4.38
CA ASN A 102 -3.16 -13.70 4.38
C ASN A 102 -3.14 -15.22 4.57
N ARG A 103 -3.20 -15.67 5.84
CA ARG A 103 -3.14 -17.10 6.18
C ARG A 103 -4.27 -17.92 5.58
N LYS A 104 -5.45 -17.32 5.35
CA LYS A 104 -6.61 -18.02 4.76
C LYS A 104 -6.39 -18.28 3.27
N ALA A 105 -5.77 -17.36 2.57
CA ALA A 105 -5.48 -17.47 1.14
C ALA A 105 -4.09 -18.08 0.86
N GLY A 106 -3.21 -18.21 1.87
CA GLY A 106 -1.83 -18.66 1.71
C GLY A 106 -0.99 -17.69 0.87
N THR A 107 -1.34 -16.40 0.85
CA THR A 107 -0.69 -15.39 0.02
C THR A 107 -0.13 -14.25 0.87
N CYS A 108 0.92 -13.60 0.36
CA CYS A 108 1.40 -12.34 0.92
C CYS A 108 0.83 -11.18 0.10
N GLU A 109 0.26 -10.19 0.75
CA GLU A 109 -0.37 -9.04 0.12
C GLU A 109 0.32 -7.76 0.55
N CYS A 110 0.53 -6.84 -0.39
CA CYS A 110 1.06 -5.51 -0.09
C CYS A 110 -0.07 -4.59 0.35
N GLN A 111 -0.08 -4.20 1.62
CA GLN A 111 -1.04 -3.25 2.15
C GLN A 111 -0.52 -1.83 2.05
N PHE A 112 -1.37 -0.94 1.53
CA PHE A 112 -1.17 0.50 1.57
C PHE A 112 -1.70 1.06 2.89
N ILE A 113 -0.84 1.71 3.67
CA ILE A 113 -1.22 2.39 4.90
C ILE A 113 -0.86 3.86 4.81
N LEU A 114 -1.88 4.70 4.89
CA LEU A 114 -1.70 6.15 4.92
C LEU A 114 -1.17 6.56 6.30
N GLY A 115 0.02 7.16 6.34
CA GLY A 115 0.61 7.67 7.56
C GLY A 115 0.04 9.05 7.95
N TYR A 116 0.20 9.44 9.21
CA TYR A 116 -0.30 10.73 9.70
C TYR A 116 0.22 11.93 8.90
N ARG A 117 1.49 11.91 8.49
CA ARG A 117 2.07 12.96 7.63
C ARG A 117 1.44 13.02 6.25
N GLY A 118 1.03 11.86 5.71
CA GLY A 118 0.26 11.78 4.47
C GLY A 118 -1.11 12.42 4.64
N MET A 119 -1.83 12.09 5.71
CA MET A 119 -3.12 12.71 6.04
C MET A 119 -3.00 14.22 6.19
N MET A 120 -2.00 14.71 6.94
CA MET A 120 -1.72 16.15 7.07
C MET A 120 -1.43 16.82 5.72
N THR A 121 -0.69 16.13 4.84
CA THR A 121 -0.39 16.65 3.51
C THR A 121 -1.65 16.76 2.66
N LEU A 122 -2.54 15.76 2.71
CA LEU A 122 -3.81 15.79 1.99
C LEU A 122 -4.73 16.88 2.54
N ALA A 123 -4.82 16.99 3.87
CA ALA A 123 -5.61 18.02 4.53
C ALA A 123 -5.15 19.45 4.15
N ARG A 124 -3.85 19.71 4.13
CA ARG A 124 -3.31 21.00 3.69
C ARG A 124 -3.54 21.27 2.20
N ARG A 125 -3.55 20.23 1.37
CA ARG A 125 -3.82 20.37 -0.07
C ARG A 125 -5.27 20.74 -0.38
N SER A 126 -6.22 20.43 0.50
CA SER A 126 -7.62 20.85 0.31
C SER A 126 -7.79 22.37 0.33
N GLY A 127 -6.86 23.09 0.97
CA GLY A 127 -6.95 24.55 1.16
C GLY A 127 -7.92 24.98 2.26
N GLU A 128 -8.66 24.05 2.87
CA GLU A 128 -9.64 24.33 3.90
C GLU A 128 -9.04 24.35 5.31
N ILE A 129 -7.86 23.73 5.48
CA ILE A 129 -7.20 23.58 6.77
C ILE A 129 -5.87 24.34 6.76
N SER A 130 -5.80 25.41 7.54
CA SER A 130 -4.59 26.23 7.67
C SER A 130 -3.60 25.63 8.68
N THR A 131 -4.09 25.13 9.79
CA THR A 131 -3.27 24.65 10.91
C THR A 131 -3.81 23.34 11.48
N ILE A 132 -2.92 22.41 11.74
CA ILE A 132 -3.19 21.16 12.47
C ILE A 132 -2.13 21.05 13.54
N SER A 133 -2.53 21.04 14.81
CA SER A 133 -1.66 20.79 15.96
C SER A 133 -2.23 19.66 16.80
N ALA A 134 -1.36 18.97 17.51
CA ALA A 134 -1.72 17.95 18.47
C ALA A 134 -0.78 18.08 19.66
N ASP A 135 -1.34 18.35 20.82
CA ASP A 135 -0.61 18.53 22.06
C ASP A 135 -1.09 17.52 23.10
N VAL A 136 -0.24 17.19 24.05
CA VAL A 136 -0.55 16.26 25.12
C VAL A 136 -0.78 17.03 26.40
N VAL A 137 -2.00 16.94 26.93
CA VAL A 137 -2.34 17.51 28.24
C VAL A 137 -1.62 16.70 29.31
N ARG A 138 -0.86 17.36 30.18
CA ARG A 138 -0.11 16.76 31.27
C ARG A 138 -0.77 17.04 32.62
N LEU A 139 -0.40 16.24 33.60
CA LEU A 139 -0.86 16.46 34.96
C LEU A 139 -0.31 17.81 35.46
N GLY A 140 -1.20 18.75 35.80
CA GLY A 140 -0.86 20.11 36.20
C GLY A 140 -1.11 21.19 35.14
N ASP A 141 -1.43 20.82 33.93
CA ASP A 141 -1.84 21.77 32.89
C ASP A 141 -3.26 22.25 33.16
N GLU A 142 -3.52 23.52 32.91
CA GLU A 142 -4.90 24.05 32.87
C GLU A 142 -5.52 23.63 31.55
N PHE A 143 -6.48 22.71 31.59
CA PHE A 143 -7.18 22.21 30.42
C PHE A 143 -8.69 22.37 30.58
N GLU A 144 -9.30 23.05 29.62
CA GLU A 144 -10.73 23.26 29.55
C GLU A 144 -11.23 22.90 28.15
N PHE A 145 -12.22 22.02 28.10
CA PHE A 145 -12.86 21.62 26.85
C PHE A 145 -14.38 21.64 27.01
N GLU A 146 -15.04 22.43 26.21
CA GLU A 146 -16.48 22.52 26.14
C GLU A 146 -16.96 22.13 24.75
N HIS A 147 -17.82 21.12 24.67
CA HIS A 147 -18.40 20.64 23.43
C HIS A 147 -19.83 21.12 23.30
N GLY A 148 -20.12 21.92 22.27
CA GLY A 148 -21.42 22.50 21.98
C GLY A 148 -21.46 23.10 20.59
N LEU A 149 -22.47 23.95 20.31
CA LEU A 149 -22.54 24.70 19.04
C LEU A 149 -21.32 25.61 18.85
N ASP A 150 -20.82 26.19 19.94
CA ASP A 150 -19.57 26.93 19.98
C ASP A 150 -18.58 26.17 20.86
N SER A 151 -17.86 25.26 20.27
CA SER A 151 -16.84 24.46 20.97
C SER A 151 -15.67 25.34 21.41
N LYS A 152 -15.37 25.32 22.73
CA LYS A 152 -14.22 26.02 23.29
C LYS A 152 -13.14 25.04 23.70
N PHE A 153 -11.92 25.42 23.42
CA PHE A 153 -10.74 24.68 23.80
C PHE A 153 -9.70 25.64 24.36
N ARG A 154 -9.18 25.33 25.53
CA ARG A 154 -8.12 26.09 26.20
C ARG A 154 -7.10 25.12 26.77
N HIS A 155 -5.86 25.33 26.40
CA HIS A 155 -4.72 24.58 26.90
C HIS A 155 -3.52 25.49 27.05
#